data_52298226f81a14df5cb56e4193fe394d
#
_entry.id   52298226f81a14df5cb56e4193fe394d
#
_cell.length_a   1.000
_cell.length_b   1.000
_cell.length_c   1.000
_cell.angle_alpha   90.00
_cell.angle_beta   90.00
_cell.angle_gamma   90.00
#
_symmetry.space_group_name_H-M   'P 1'
#
loop_
_entity.id
_entity.type
_entity.pdbx_description
1 polymer ?
#
loop_
_entity_poly.entity_id
_entity_poly.type
_entity_poly.pdbx_seq_one_letter_code
_entity_poly.pdbx_strand_id
1 'polypeptide(L)'
;PNVTRIYNSLYGFSLDLIHWDKIVLVVALLTILFLLTWKKKHVISQAQLKVSLIPMVVIFIGSVIYAIQPFQSLTDDDGETIRYYRQHKIKEDNSFESPVSFKKYDIELSTKSNLNALVKIQAVNTADKKIKQVRVGLYHELHVDQIKMDNKEIKFKQKNDSLTLYFEENSWKPNDKRLLEFKYEGLRSNLYFGNTQAVYLPNYMPWLPSENSRPAFEIVTNYHYLHRVPHQPSEKKTYHLKVDGTNKLFTNLSKNGDGNWEGVSSDGVSLLSGQLSSKVDDGVRYVYPNTWESQFKQPNNIKKYLSDVAQAMKTTLKDDNLKVPHTIYFVPNQNIADGVPYGGTWWNNDYLIWGFNQRDYPTHPFFRTGYLGDFTPQLIFARTEHVSKQDDFTFNILFSNFYGRALNNTLNLPNDGVEMAIDTLFESLGDSSLDDNIDALEIKQQLNTWLRSKESLNQKSPVYKKWNSLIQHPTSQKWNTLNDLLKEENSK
;
A
#
# COMPACT_ATOMS: atom_id res chain seq x y z
N PRO A 1 9.06 -26.04 -4.76
CA PRO A 1 8.74 -25.91 -3.35
C PRO A 1 7.28 -25.50 -3.26
N ASN A 2 6.46 -26.42 -2.66
CA ASN A 2 5.06 -26.09 -2.41
C ASN A 2 5.03 -25.05 -1.29
N VAL A 3 4.96 -23.78 -1.65
CA VAL A 3 4.61 -22.74 -0.71
C VAL A 3 3.16 -23.01 -0.33
N THR A 4 2.95 -23.48 0.90
CA THR A 4 1.61 -23.58 1.48
C THR A 4 1.04 -22.19 1.51
N ARG A 5 0.07 -21.91 0.66
CA ARG A 5 -0.58 -20.60 0.60
C ARG A 5 -1.27 -20.34 1.93
N ILE A 6 -0.80 -19.31 2.58
CA ILE A 6 -1.37 -18.86 3.85
C ILE A 6 -2.68 -18.13 3.51
N TYR A 7 -3.71 -18.34 4.33
CA TYR A 7 -4.94 -17.59 4.27
C TYR A 7 -4.64 -16.08 4.39
N ASN A 8 -5.08 -15.30 3.41
CA ASN A 8 -4.97 -13.86 3.47
C ASN A 8 -6.23 -13.28 4.14
N SER A 9 -6.08 -12.48 5.19
CA SER A 9 -7.21 -11.98 5.97
C SER A 9 -8.13 -11.03 5.19
N LEU A 10 -7.65 -10.41 4.11
CA LEU A 10 -8.45 -9.58 3.23
C LEU A 10 -9.00 -10.38 2.04
N TYR A 11 -8.13 -11.13 1.37
CA TYR A 11 -8.44 -11.87 0.15
C TYR A 11 -9.11 -13.21 0.43
N GLY A 12 -8.82 -13.82 1.58
CA GLY A 12 -9.21 -15.18 1.88
C GLY A 12 -8.24 -16.19 1.26
N PHE A 13 -8.74 -17.37 0.93
CA PHE A 13 -8.00 -18.31 0.08
C PHE A 13 -8.13 -17.88 -1.38
N SER A 14 -7.03 -17.83 -2.11
CA SER A 14 -7.09 -17.63 -3.55
C SER A 14 -7.77 -18.83 -4.20
N LEU A 15 -8.98 -18.63 -4.72
CA LEU A 15 -9.75 -19.65 -5.43
C LEU A 15 -9.51 -19.53 -6.94
N ASP A 16 -8.26 -19.60 -7.34
CA ASP A 16 -7.87 -19.60 -8.75
C ASP A 16 -8.39 -20.85 -9.47
N LEU A 17 -8.49 -20.80 -10.77
CA LEU A 17 -8.96 -21.92 -11.61
C LEU A 17 -8.20 -23.22 -11.32
N ILE A 18 -6.91 -23.14 -10.98
CA ILE A 18 -6.11 -24.32 -10.62
C ILE A 18 -6.59 -25.01 -9.34
N HIS A 19 -7.17 -24.28 -8.39
CA HIS A 19 -7.70 -24.88 -7.17
C HIS A 19 -8.99 -25.65 -7.47
N TRP A 20 -9.84 -25.07 -8.34
CA TRP A 20 -11.03 -25.76 -8.84
C TRP A 20 -10.66 -26.95 -9.69
N ASP A 21 -9.64 -26.82 -10.55
CA ASP A 21 -9.12 -27.94 -11.35
C ASP A 21 -8.63 -29.09 -10.47
N LYS A 22 -7.89 -28.83 -9.38
CA LYS A 22 -7.49 -29.85 -8.40
C LYS A 22 -8.69 -30.56 -7.78
N ILE A 23 -9.78 -29.84 -7.49
CA ILE A 23 -11.00 -30.45 -6.97
C ILE A 23 -11.61 -31.33 -8.04
N VAL A 24 -11.73 -30.85 -9.28
CA VAL A 24 -12.24 -31.62 -10.43
C VAL A 24 -11.41 -32.88 -10.64
N LEU A 25 -10.08 -32.80 -10.59
CA LEU A 25 -9.16 -33.93 -10.73
C LEU A 25 -9.41 -35.00 -9.67
N VAL A 26 -9.53 -34.59 -8.40
CA VAL A 26 -9.80 -35.51 -7.30
C VAL A 26 -11.18 -36.16 -7.46
N VAL A 27 -12.22 -35.37 -7.79
CA VAL A 27 -13.57 -35.90 -7.99
C VAL A 27 -13.62 -36.87 -9.19
N ALA A 28 -12.95 -36.51 -10.29
CA ALA A 28 -12.86 -37.39 -11.46
C ALA A 28 -12.18 -38.73 -11.12
N LEU A 29 -11.05 -38.68 -10.40
CA LEU A 29 -10.34 -39.89 -9.94
C LEU A 29 -11.22 -40.76 -9.04
N LEU A 30 -11.88 -40.18 -8.05
CA LEU A 30 -12.78 -40.91 -7.15
C LEU A 30 -13.95 -41.53 -7.91
N THR A 31 -14.51 -40.81 -8.89
CA THR A 31 -15.59 -41.32 -9.74
C THR A 31 -15.15 -42.48 -10.60
N ILE A 32 -13.96 -42.40 -11.20
CA ILE A 32 -13.36 -43.50 -11.96
C ILE A 32 -13.19 -44.75 -11.06
N LEU A 33 -12.61 -44.60 -9.88
CA LEU A 33 -12.42 -45.71 -8.93
C LEU A 33 -13.76 -46.34 -8.50
N PHE A 34 -14.77 -45.48 -8.26
CA PHE A 34 -16.12 -45.94 -7.92
C PHE A 34 -16.76 -46.75 -9.05
N LEU A 35 -16.71 -46.26 -10.29
CA LEU A 35 -17.23 -46.99 -11.47
C LEU A 35 -16.54 -48.35 -11.67
N LEU A 36 -15.21 -48.41 -11.52
CA LEU A 36 -14.46 -49.64 -11.62
C LEU A 36 -14.83 -50.63 -10.51
N THR A 37 -15.05 -50.15 -9.29
CA THR A 37 -15.50 -50.96 -8.14
C THR A 37 -16.90 -51.53 -8.39
N TRP A 38 -17.86 -50.72 -8.91
CA TRP A 38 -19.19 -51.15 -9.26
C TRP A 38 -19.18 -52.17 -10.39
N LYS A 39 -18.30 -52.00 -11.38
CA LYS A 39 -18.11 -53.03 -12.42
C LYS A 39 -17.61 -54.35 -11.82
N LYS A 40 -16.61 -54.30 -10.91
CA LYS A 40 -16.10 -55.51 -10.24
C LYS A 40 -17.19 -56.19 -9.42
N LYS A 41 -18.12 -55.47 -8.83
CA LYS A 41 -19.27 -55.98 -8.08
C LYS A 41 -20.45 -56.35 -8.95
N HIS A 42 -20.35 -56.33 -10.27
CA HIS A 42 -21.42 -56.59 -11.26
C HIS A 42 -22.67 -55.69 -11.11
N VAL A 43 -22.55 -54.53 -10.51
CA VAL A 43 -23.64 -53.54 -10.31
C VAL A 43 -23.98 -52.83 -11.62
N ILE A 44 -23.00 -52.62 -12.50
CA ILE A 44 -23.16 -51.93 -13.79
C ILE A 44 -22.73 -52.84 -14.96
N SER A 45 -23.39 -52.68 -16.09
CA SER A 45 -23.07 -53.38 -17.33
C SER A 45 -21.80 -52.80 -17.97
N GLN A 46 -21.21 -53.56 -18.90
CA GLN A 46 -20.01 -53.07 -19.61
C GLN A 46 -20.29 -51.89 -20.53
N ALA A 47 -21.49 -51.78 -21.09
CA ALA A 47 -21.88 -50.65 -21.88
C ALA A 47 -22.02 -49.37 -21.01
N GLN A 48 -22.70 -49.50 -19.87
CA GLN A 48 -22.83 -48.40 -18.91
C GLN A 48 -21.48 -47.91 -18.37
N LEU A 49 -20.57 -48.85 -18.09
CA LEU A 49 -19.21 -48.51 -17.69
C LEU A 49 -18.49 -47.65 -18.75
N LYS A 50 -18.49 -48.10 -20.01
CA LYS A 50 -17.84 -47.35 -21.11
C LYS A 50 -18.41 -45.96 -21.29
N VAL A 51 -19.74 -45.79 -21.27
CA VAL A 51 -20.43 -44.50 -21.43
C VAL A 51 -20.07 -43.54 -20.28
N SER A 52 -19.93 -44.03 -19.05
CA SER A 52 -19.64 -43.16 -17.92
C SER A 52 -18.13 -42.96 -17.68
N LEU A 53 -17.29 -43.96 -18.00
CA LEU A 53 -15.87 -43.92 -17.76
C LEU A 53 -15.10 -43.03 -18.74
N ILE A 54 -15.47 -43.09 -20.03
CA ILE A 54 -14.78 -42.33 -21.08
C ILE A 54 -14.79 -40.80 -20.78
N PRO A 55 -15.95 -40.17 -20.51
CA PRO A 55 -15.98 -38.75 -20.16
C PRO A 55 -15.14 -38.43 -18.93
N MET A 56 -15.18 -39.28 -17.88
CA MET A 56 -14.39 -39.05 -16.64
C MET A 56 -12.90 -39.13 -16.88
N VAL A 57 -12.45 -40.07 -17.73
CA VAL A 57 -11.05 -40.18 -18.13
C VAL A 57 -10.62 -38.96 -18.95
N VAL A 58 -11.46 -38.47 -19.85
CA VAL A 58 -11.16 -37.25 -20.62
C VAL A 58 -11.05 -36.03 -19.71
N ILE A 59 -11.98 -35.85 -18.76
CA ILE A 59 -11.91 -34.79 -17.75
C ILE A 59 -10.63 -34.93 -16.92
N PHE A 60 -10.32 -36.10 -16.43
CA PHE A 60 -9.11 -36.36 -15.64
C PHE A 60 -7.84 -36.01 -16.41
N ILE A 61 -7.72 -36.47 -17.66
CA ILE A 61 -6.55 -36.13 -18.51
C ILE A 61 -6.49 -34.62 -18.78
N GLY A 62 -7.62 -33.97 -19.08
CA GLY A 62 -7.70 -32.54 -19.29
C GLY A 62 -7.24 -31.76 -18.06
N SER A 63 -7.70 -32.15 -16.86
CA SER A 63 -7.25 -31.56 -15.60
C SER A 63 -5.77 -31.79 -15.32
N VAL A 64 -5.23 -32.97 -15.60
CA VAL A 64 -3.79 -33.24 -15.47
C VAL A 64 -2.98 -32.33 -16.41
N ILE A 65 -3.40 -32.20 -17.68
CA ILE A 65 -2.73 -31.31 -18.65
C ILE A 65 -2.78 -29.87 -18.16
N TYR A 66 -3.93 -29.41 -17.64
CA TYR A 66 -4.06 -28.07 -17.10
C TYR A 66 -3.17 -27.85 -15.85
N ALA A 67 -3.12 -28.84 -14.94
CA ALA A 67 -2.35 -28.76 -13.71
C ALA A 67 -0.83 -28.70 -13.91
N ILE A 68 -0.31 -29.21 -15.03
CA ILE A 68 1.13 -29.18 -15.36
C ILE A 68 1.54 -27.91 -16.14
N GLN A 69 0.58 -27.10 -16.58
CA GLN A 69 0.93 -25.83 -17.23
C GLN A 69 1.52 -24.84 -16.24
N PRO A 70 2.46 -23.98 -16.67
CA PRO A 70 2.99 -22.93 -15.80
C PRO A 70 1.84 -21.99 -15.43
N PHE A 71 1.50 -22.00 -14.15
CA PHE A 71 0.39 -21.24 -13.61
C PHE A 71 0.88 -19.94 -13.00
N GLN A 72 0.37 -18.82 -13.47
CA GLN A 72 0.51 -17.55 -12.77
C GLN A 72 -0.64 -17.41 -11.78
N SER A 73 -0.31 -17.43 -10.51
CA SER A 73 -1.24 -17.10 -9.45
C SER A 73 -1.65 -15.63 -9.53
N LEU A 74 -2.91 -15.34 -9.20
CA LEU A 74 -3.37 -13.95 -9.02
C LEU A 74 -2.74 -13.28 -7.79
N THR A 75 -2.02 -14.04 -6.97
CA THR A 75 -1.48 -13.60 -5.67
C THR A 75 -0.04 -14.07 -5.44
N ASP A 76 0.71 -14.43 -6.47
CA ASP A 76 2.09 -14.87 -6.31
C ASP A 76 3.08 -13.86 -6.86
N ASP A 77 4.00 -13.62 -6.00
CA ASP A 77 5.41 -13.28 -6.19
C ASP A 77 5.83 -11.85 -5.85
N ASP A 78 6.04 -11.62 -4.54
CA ASP A 78 6.80 -10.46 -4.04
C ASP A 78 8.15 -10.32 -4.78
N GLY A 79 8.74 -11.46 -5.19
CA GLY A 79 9.98 -11.50 -5.94
C GLY A 79 9.91 -10.86 -7.32
N GLU A 80 8.76 -10.91 -8.00
CA GLU A 80 8.62 -10.25 -9.32
C GLU A 80 8.62 -8.73 -9.19
N THR A 81 7.89 -8.19 -8.22
CA THR A 81 7.87 -6.74 -7.96
C THR A 81 9.26 -6.24 -7.54
N ILE A 82 9.94 -6.94 -6.61
CA ILE A 82 11.32 -6.59 -6.22
C ILE A 82 12.26 -6.66 -7.44
N ARG A 83 12.16 -7.73 -8.24
CA ARG A 83 12.97 -7.90 -9.45
C ARG A 83 12.72 -6.79 -10.44
N TYR A 84 11.45 -6.41 -10.64
CA TYR A 84 11.07 -5.32 -11.51
C TYR A 84 11.77 -4.01 -11.12
N TYR A 85 11.63 -3.56 -9.86
CA TYR A 85 12.24 -2.30 -9.42
C TYR A 85 13.77 -2.36 -9.34
N ARG A 86 14.37 -3.54 -9.09
CA ARG A 86 15.83 -3.73 -9.19
C ARG A 86 16.35 -3.53 -10.62
N GLN A 87 15.59 -4.00 -11.61
CA GLN A 87 15.96 -3.87 -13.02
C GLN A 87 15.68 -2.46 -13.57
N HIS A 88 14.69 -1.78 -13.04
CA HIS A 88 14.20 -0.49 -13.51
C HIS A 88 14.51 0.63 -12.51
N LYS A 89 15.74 0.63 -11.97
CA LYS A 89 16.18 1.72 -11.08
C LYS A 89 15.97 3.06 -11.78
N ILE A 90 15.06 3.86 -11.24
CA ILE A 90 14.78 5.20 -11.72
C ILE A 90 15.69 6.11 -10.92
N LYS A 91 16.62 6.81 -11.58
CA LYS A 91 17.38 7.88 -10.92
C LYS A 91 16.38 8.99 -10.56
N GLU A 92 16.50 9.53 -9.36
CA GLU A 92 15.76 10.71 -8.96
C GLU A 92 16.05 11.83 -9.98
N ASP A 93 15.03 12.16 -10.73
CA ASP A 93 15.03 13.30 -11.64
C ASP A 93 14.00 14.27 -11.08
N ASN A 94 14.40 15.50 -10.79
CA ASN A 94 13.52 16.57 -10.29
C ASN A 94 12.35 16.92 -11.25
N SER A 95 12.23 16.20 -12.36
CA SER A 95 11.21 16.37 -13.41
C SER A 95 9.90 15.59 -13.15
N PHE A 96 9.66 15.11 -11.93
CA PHE A 96 8.42 14.36 -11.61
C PHE A 96 7.19 15.25 -11.45
N GLU A 97 7.35 16.55 -11.30
CA GLU A 97 6.23 17.47 -11.25
C GLU A 97 5.67 17.75 -12.65
N SER A 98 4.38 17.54 -12.78
CA SER A 98 3.68 17.76 -14.04
C SER A 98 3.32 19.23 -14.21
N PRO A 99 3.44 19.79 -15.43
CA PRO A 99 2.92 21.14 -15.74
C PRO A 99 1.39 21.18 -15.85
N VAL A 100 0.70 20.12 -15.44
CA VAL A 100 -0.75 19.96 -15.52
C VAL A 100 -1.30 19.71 -14.13
N SER A 101 -2.40 20.37 -13.78
CA SER A 101 -3.15 20.10 -12.55
C SER A 101 -4.45 19.39 -12.86
N PHE A 102 -4.71 18.28 -12.19
CA PHE A 102 -5.94 17.51 -12.26
C PHE A 102 -6.92 18.03 -11.21
N LYS A 103 -8.17 18.29 -11.58
CA LYS A 103 -9.15 18.93 -10.70
C LYS A 103 -10.31 18.00 -10.32
N LYS A 104 -10.76 17.17 -11.27
CA LYS A 104 -11.91 16.30 -11.08
C LYS A 104 -11.66 14.95 -11.74
N TYR A 105 -12.10 13.89 -11.07
CA TYR A 105 -12.07 12.53 -11.56
C TYR A 105 -13.48 11.97 -11.60
N ASP A 106 -13.89 11.46 -12.76
CA ASP A 106 -15.07 10.62 -12.95
C ASP A 106 -14.57 9.21 -13.26
N ILE A 107 -14.79 8.26 -12.36
CA ILE A 107 -14.17 6.93 -12.34
C ILE A 107 -15.27 5.87 -12.51
N GLU A 108 -15.19 5.07 -13.56
CA GLU A 108 -15.96 3.85 -13.73
C GLU A 108 -15.01 2.66 -13.60
N LEU A 109 -15.25 1.82 -12.60
CA LEU A 109 -14.41 0.69 -12.27
C LEU A 109 -15.21 -0.61 -12.34
N SER A 110 -14.69 -1.63 -13.01
CA SER A 110 -15.22 -2.99 -12.98
C SER A 110 -14.19 -3.94 -12.39
N THR A 111 -14.65 -4.79 -11.46
CA THR A 111 -13.85 -5.83 -10.81
C THR A 111 -14.41 -7.23 -11.08
N LYS A 112 -15.25 -7.40 -12.12
CA LYS A 112 -15.92 -8.67 -12.45
C LYS A 112 -14.97 -9.81 -12.84
N SER A 113 -13.79 -9.45 -13.33
CA SER A 113 -12.71 -10.39 -13.63
C SER A 113 -11.40 -9.85 -13.12
N ASN A 114 -10.68 -9.12 -13.96
CA ASN A 114 -9.59 -8.24 -13.58
C ASN A 114 -10.12 -6.81 -13.41
N LEU A 115 -9.30 -5.95 -12.82
CA LEU A 115 -9.57 -4.52 -12.76
C LEU A 115 -9.69 -3.97 -14.19
N ASN A 116 -10.80 -3.32 -14.50
CA ASN A 116 -10.99 -2.53 -15.70
C ASN A 116 -11.45 -1.14 -15.30
N ALA A 117 -10.79 -0.12 -15.78
CA ALA A 117 -11.06 1.26 -15.39
C ALA A 117 -11.24 2.16 -16.61
N LEU A 118 -12.26 3.00 -16.55
CA LEU A 118 -12.45 4.16 -17.42
C LEU A 118 -12.42 5.40 -16.52
N VAL A 119 -11.38 6.20 -16.66
CA VAL A 119 -11.14 7.38 -15.80
C VAL A 119 -11.14 8.63 -16.66
N LYS A 120 -12.08 9.53 -16.40
CA LYS A 120 -12.15 10.84 -17.05
C LYS A 120 -11.65 11.90 -16.08
N ILE A 121 -10.70 12.71 -16.53
CA ILE A 121 -10.00 13.71 -15.69
C ILE A 121 -10.15 15.08 -16.32
N GLN A 122 -10.70 16.03 -15.56
CA GLN A 122 -10.62 17.43 -15.92
C GLN A 122 -9.25 17.96 -15.49
N ALA A 123 -8.46 18.34 -16.48
CA ALA A 123 -7.08 18.79 -16.30
C ALA A 123 -6.86 20.19 -16.85
N VAL A 124 -5.92 20.91 -16.24
CA VAL A 124 -5.57 22.30 -16.61
C VAL A 124 -4.06 22.40 -16.81
N ASN A 125 -3.64 23.02 -17.92
CA ASN A 125 -2.23 23.38 -18.11
C ASN A 125 -1.89 24.55 -17.18
N THR A 126 -1.02 24.31 -16.20
CA THR A 126 -0.57 25.31 -15.23
C THR A 126 0.76 25.96 -15.60
N ALA A 127 1.39 25.51 -16.70
CA ALA A 127 2.60 26.14 -17.19
C ALA A 127 2.32 27.43 -17.96
N ASP A 128 3.30 28.34 -18.00
CA ASP A 128 3.24 29.61 -18.73
C ASP A 128 3.32 29.46 -20.27
N LYS A 129 3.54 28.22 -20.74
CA LYS A 129 3.73 27.91 -22.14
C LYS A 129 2.83 26.75 -22.60
N LYS A 130 2.69 26.67 -23.92
CA LYS A 130 2.05 25.50 -24.55
C LYS A 130 2.86 24.25 -24.27
N ILE A 131 2.18 23.19 -23.89
CA ILE A 131 2.80 21.86 -23.70
C ILE A 131 2.43 20.93 -24.85
N LYS A 132 3.41 20.18 -25.34
CA LYS A 132 3.24 19.19 -26.41
C LYS A 132 3.27 17.77 -25.86
N GLN A 133 3.75 17.62 -24.67
CA GLN A 133 3.77 16.35 -23.95
C GLN A 133 3.67 16.58 -22.45
N VAL A 134 3.14 15.58 -21.75
CA VAL A 134 3.07 15.56 -20.29
C VAL A 134 3.38 14.15 -19.79
N ARG A 135 4.06 14.08 -18.66
CA ARG A 135 4.25 12.80 -17.94
C ARG A 135 3.25 12.75 -16.80
N VAL A 136 2.57 11.60 -16.65
CA VAL A 136 1.63 11.28 -15.56
C VAL A 136 1.99 9.94 -14.95
N GLY A 137 1.75 9.77 -13.65
CA GLY A 137 1.98 8.52 -12.93
C GLY A 137 0.83 7.55 -13.16
N LEU A 138 1.15 6.29 -13.37
CA LEU A 138 0.22 5.15 -13.33
C LEU A 138 1.04 3.89 -13.10
N TYR A 139 0.60 3.02 -12.19
CA TYR A 139 1.31 1.80 -11.83
C TYR A 139 1.56 0.90 -13.05
N HIS A 140 2.76 0.35 -13.17
CA HIS A 140 3.22 -0.34 -14.39
C HIS A 140 2.43 -1.60 -14.74
N GLU A 141 1.78 -2.26 -13.78
CA GLU A 141 0.93 -3.43 -14.03
C GLU A 141 -0.47 -3.07 -14.56
N LEU A 142 -0.81 -1.78 -14.61
CA LEU A 142 -2.03 -1.29 -15.23
C LEU A 142 -1.75 -0.98 -16.71
N HIS A 143 -2.19 -1.86 -17.58
CA HIS A 143 -2.00 -1.72 -19.03
C HIS A 143 -3.01 -0.75 -19.62
N VAL A 144 -2.50 0.29 -20.27
CA VAL A 144 -3.35 1.30 -20.89
C VAL A 144 -3.73 0.85 -22.30
N ASP A 145 -5.03 0.71 -22.54
CA ASP A 145 -5.58 0.39 -23.86
C ASP A 145 -5.68 1.62 -24.75
N GLN A 146 -6.17 2.72 -24.18
CA GLN A 146 -6.48 3.92 -24.95
C GLN A 146 -6.42 5.17 -24.06
N ILE A 147 -5.94 6.27 -24.65
CA ILE A 147 -6.04 7.60 -24.02
C ILE A 147 -6.65 8.57 -25.04
N LYS A 148 -7.62 9.36 -24.59
CA LYS A 148 -8.23 10.44 -25.37
C LYS A 148 -8.07 11.78 -24.69
N MET A 149 -7.97 12.82 -25.49
CA MET A 149 -8.10 14.22 -25.07
C MET A 149 -9.25 14.87 -25.86
N ASP A 150 -10.28 15.36 -25.16
CA ASP A 150 -11.48 15.95 -25.75
C ASP A 150 -12.12 15.03 -26.83
N ASN A 151 -12.27 13.73 -26.50
CA ASN A 151 -12.80 12.64 -27.35
C ASN A 151 -11.91 12.25 -28.54
N LYS A 152 -10.71 12.84 -28.71
CA LYS A 152 -9.75 12.45 -29.75
C LYS A 152 -8.66 11.59 -29.15
N GLU A 153 -8.35 10.47 -29.78
CA GLU A 153 -7.25 9.60 -29.38
C GLU A 153 -5.92 10.31 -29.49
N ILE A 154 -5.09 10.14 -28.50
CA ILE A 154 -3.72 10.71 -28.45
C ILE A 154 -2.68 9.60 -28.31
N LYS A 155 -1.49 9.85 -28.85
CA LYS A 155 -0.37 8.94 -28.69
C LYS A 155 0.16 8.99 -27.26
N PHE A 156 0.57 7.85 -26.75
CA PHE A 156 1.21 7.74 -25.44
C PHE A 156 2.31 6.67 -25.45
N LYS A 157 3.17 6.74 -24.43
CA LYS A 157 4.18 5.73 -24.16
C LYS A 157 4.17 5.41 -22.68
N GLN A 158 3.92 4.15 -22.34
CA GLN A 158 4.05 3.66 -20.97
C GLN A 158 5.48 3.19 -20.74
N LYS A 159 6.09 3.65 -19.66
CA LYS A 159 7.42 3.21 -19.22
C LYS A 159 7.47 3.27 -17.71
N ASN A 160 7.75 2.13 -17.07
CA ASN A 160 7.70 1.99 -15.62
C ASN A 160 6.33 2.47 -15.09
N ASP A 161 6.30 3.14 -13.95
CA ASP A 161 5.08 3.68 -13.33
C ASP A 161 4.68 5.03 -13.93
N SER A 162 4.96 5.27 -15.19
CA SER A 162 4.62 6.53 -15.84
C SER A 162 4.14 6.40 -17.28
N LEU A 163 3.31 7.35 -17.69
CA LEU A 163 2.81 7.52 -19.04
C LEU A 163 3.30 8.87 -19.57
N THR A 164 3.88 8.88 -20.76
CA THR A 164 4.15 10.12 -21.51
C THR A 164 3.06 10.27 -22.55
N LEU A 165 2.28 11.34 -22.47
CA LEU A 165 1.19 11.70 -23.37
C LEU A 165 1.72 12.70 -24.37
N TYR A 166 1.40 12.56 -25.68
CA TYR A 166 1.87 13.41 -26.77
C TYR A 166 0.70 14.13 -27.42
N PHE A 167 0.82 15.46 -27.55
CA PHE A 167 -0.23 16.36 -28.07
C PHE A 167 0.20 17.01 -29.40
N GLU A 168 0.61 16.22 -30.39
CA GLU A 168 1.27 16.72 -31.61
C GLU A 168 0.46 17.79 -32.39
N GLU A 169 -0.86 17.59 -32.54
CA GLU A 169 -1.74 18.50 -33.30
C GLU A 169 -2.46 19.55 -32.47
N ASN A 170 -2.59 19.30 -31.17
CA ASN A 170 -3.36 20.15 -30.27
C ASN A 170 -2.50 20.57 -29.08
N SER A 171 -1.44 21.39 -29.35
CA SER A 171 -0.64 21.91 -28.25
C SER A 171 -1.54 22.56 -27.18
N TRP A 172 -1.43 22.08 -25.95
CA TRP A 172 -2.25 22.50 -24.83
C TRP A 172 -1.79 23.88 -24.34
N LYS A 173 -2.62 24.90 -24.54
CA LYS A 173 -2.30 26.29 -24.18
C LYS A 173 -2.31 26.50 -22.67
N PRO A 174 -1.58 27.53 -22.17
CA PRO A 174 -1.65 27.92 -20.76
C PRO A 174 -3.10 28.16 -20.32
N ASN A 175 -3.43 27.71 -19.12
CA ASN A 175 -4.75 27.81 -18.49
C ASN A 175 -5.91 27.12 -19.24
N ASP A 176 -5.67 26.47 -20.37
CA ASP A 176 -6.70 25.69 -21.05
C ASP A 176 -7.10 24.48 -20.22
N LYS A 177 -8.41 24.28 -20.10
CA LYS A 177 -9.02 23.08 -19.49
C LYS A 177 -9.23 22.02 -20.56
N ARG A 178 -8.88 20.78 -20.27
CA ARG A 178 -9.06 19.63 -21.18
C ARG A 178 -9.64 18.46 -20.42
N LEU A 179 -10.37 17.62 -21.15
CA LEU A 179 -10.86 16.34 -20.65
C LEU A 179 -9.93 15.24 -21.16
N LEU A 180 -9.22 14.59 -20.23
CA LEU A 180 -8.45 13.39 -20.51
C LEU A 180 -9.27 12.16 -20.14
N GLU A 181 -9.31 11.16 -21.00
CA GLU A 181 -9.98 9.89 -20.77
C GLU A 181 -8.94 8.78 -20.87
N PHE A 182 -8.80 7.98 -19.81
CA PHE A 182 -7.90 6.84 -19.75
C PHE A 182 -8.72 5.56 -19.64
N LYS A 183 -8.45 4.61 -20.52
CA LYS A 183 -8.95 3.25 -20.44
C LYS A 183 -7.80 2.32 -20.19
N TYR A 184 -7.86 1.57 -19.09
CA TYR A 184 -6.80 0.64 -18.69
C TYR A 184 -7.36 -0.55 -17.95
N GLU A 185 -6.58 -1.63 -17.94
CA GLU A 185 -6.89 -2.85 -17.22
C GLU A 185 -5.66 -3.42 -16.53
N GLY A 186 -5.85 -4.40 -15.67
CA GLY A 186 -4.73 -5.14 -15.09
C GLY A 186 -4.92 -5.49 -13.65
N LEU A 187 -3.80 -5.53 -13.03
CA LEU A 187 -3.46 -5.77 -11.65
C LEU A 187 -3.46 -7.26 -11.29
N ARG A 188 -2.29 -7.85 -11.45
CA ARG A 188 -1.97 -9.23 -11.05
C ARG A 188 -0.87 -9.24 -9.99
N SER A 189 -0.96 -8.32 -9.04
CA SER A 189 0.03 -8.17 -7.99
C SER A 189 -0.44 -8.82 -6.68
N ASN A 190 0.51 -9.25 -5.86
CA ASN A 190 0.25 -9.62 -4.48
C ASN A 190 0.04 -8.43 -3.57
N LEU A 191 0.58 -7.29 -3.96
CA LEU A 191 0.57 -6.09 -3.16
C LEU A 191 -0.75 -5.35 -3.32
N TYR A 192 -1.28 -5.36 -4.56
CA TYR A 192 -2.49 -4.66 -4.92
C TYR A 192 -3.35 -5.55 -5.81
N PHE A 193 -4.64 -5.52 -5.64
CA PHE A 193 -5.55 -6.34 -6.43
C PHE A 193 -6.92 -5.67 -6.59
N GLY A 194 -7.58 -5.98 -7.71
CA GLY A 194 -8.92 -5.53 -8.03
C GLY A 194 -9.64 -6.59 -8.83
N ASN A 195 -10.33 -7.51 -8.14
CA ASN A 195 -11.08 -8.58 -8.76
C ASN A 195 -12.36 -8.90 -7.97
N THR A 196 -13.12 -9.91 -8.37
CA THR A 196 -14.39 -10.31 -7.72
C THR A 196 -14.23 -10.72 -6.27
N GLN A 197 -13.06 -11.19 -5.88
CA GLN A 197 -12.81 -11.73 -4.54
C GLN A 197 -12.41 -10.63 -3.55
N ALA A 198 -11.54 -9.72 -3.99
CA ALA A 198 -11.11 -8.58 -3.18
C ALA A 198 -10.61 -7.41 -4.02
N VAL A 199 -10.66 -6.24 -3.42
CA VAL A 199 -10.08 -5.00 -3.94
C VAL A 199 -9.17 -4.42 -2.87
N TYR A 200 -7.94 -4.08 -3.24
CA TYR A 200 -7.02 -3.31 -2.42
C TYR A 200 -6.26 -2.32 -3.29
N LEU A 201 -6.77 -1.10 -3.34
CA LEU A 201 -6.25 0.02 -4.12
C LEU A 201 -6.13 1.22 -3.20
N PRO A 202 -5.06 1.29 -2.38
CA PRO A 202 -4.85 2.41 -1.48
C PRO A 202 -4.43 3.67 -2.25
N ASN A 203 -4.75 4.83 -1.71
CA ASN A 203 -4.45 6.14 -2.32
C ASN A 203 -2.96 6.39 -2.56
N TYR A 204 -2.08 5.80 -1.76
CA TYR A 204 -0.63 5.94 -1.91
C TYR A 204 -0.05 5.13 -3.08
N MET A 205 -0.82 4.22 -3.64
CA MET A 205 -0.49 3.54 -4.90
C MET A 205 -1.03 4.36 -6.07
N PRO A 206 -0.26 4.56 -7.17
CA PRO A 206 -0.74 5.28 -8.34
C PRO A 206 -1.66 4.41 -9.21
N TRP A 207 -2.81 3.97 -8.65
CA TRP A 207 -3.81 3.23 -9.40
C TRP A 207 -4.71 4.12 -10.26
N LEU A 208 -4.75 5.41 -9.94
CA LEU A 208 -5.34 6.46 -10.78
C LEU A 208 -4.23 7.26 -11.45
N PRO A 209 -4.42 7.70 -12.72
CA PRO A 209 -3.49 8.64 -13.33
C PRO A 209 -3.30 9.88 -12.45
N SER A 210 -2.05 10.25 -12.19
CA SER A 210 -1.72 11.36 -11.28
C SER A 210 -0.70 12.31 -11.90
N GLU A 211 -0.64 13.55 -11.42
CA GLU A 211 0.37 14.53 -11.83
C GLU A 211 1.78 14.13 -11.37
N ASN A 212 1.88 13.33 -10.32
CA ASN A 212 3.14 12.82 -9.84
C ASN A 212 3.51 11.54 -10.59
N SER A 213 4.63 11.55 -11.31
CA SER A 213 5.13 10.42 -12.10
C SER A 213 6.30 9.68 -11.44
N ARG A 214 6.46 9.82 -10.12
CA ARG A 214 7.43 9.02 -9.36
C ARG A 214 7.10 7.53 -9.44
N PRO A 215 8.08 6.64 -9.28
CA PRO A 215 7.82 5.21 -9.18
C PRO A 215 6.96 4.90 -7.94
N ALA A 216 6.21 3.80 -7.97
CA ALA A 216 5.42 3.36 -6.82
C ALA A 216 6.30 2.87 -5.67
N PHE A 217 7.46 2.30 -6.02
CA PHE A 217 8.45 1.81 -5.06
C PHE A 217 9.86 2.17 -5.47
N GLU A 218 10.72 2.27 -4.48
CA GLU A 218 12.17 2.30 -4.64
C GLU A 218 12.83 1.15 -3.87
N ILE A 219 14.06 0.83 -4.25
CA ILE A 219 14.86 -0.17 -3.55
C ILE A 219 15.72 0.53 -2.51
N VAL A 220 15.50 0.21 -1.25
CA VAL A 220 16.42 0.60 -0.18
C VAL A 220 17.64 -0.31 -0.27
N THR A 221 18.73 0.24 -0.79
CA THR A 221 19.93 -0.52 -1.21
C THR A 221 20.55 -1.35 -0.09
N ASN A 222 20.55 -0.83 1.12
CA ASN A 222 21.18 -1.48 2.27
C ASN A 222 20.39 -2.68 2.80
N TYR A 223 19.09 -2.71 2.57
CA TYR A 223 18.19 -3.73 3.11
C TYR A 223 17.63 -4.65 2.04
N HIS A 224 17.88 -4.38 0.76
CA HIS A 224 17.36 -5.13 -0.39
C HIS A 224 15.85 -5.29 -0.44
N TYR A 225 15.09 -4.39 0.19
CA TYR A 225 13.64 -4.40 0.15
C TYR A 225 13.04 -3.17 -0.53
N LEU A 226 11.77 -3.29 -0.86
CA LEU A 226 11.01 -2.22 -1.48
C LEU A 226 10.54 -1.23 -0.42
N HIS A 227 10.75 0.05 -0.70
CA HIS A 227 10.12 1.14 0.01
C HIS A 227 9.07 1.79 -0.89
N ARG A 228 7.90 2.03 -0.32
CA ARG A 228 6.82 2.73 -1.01
C ARG A 228 7.16 4.20 -1.19
N VAL A 229 6.98 4.71 -2.40
CA VAL A 229 7.08 6.14 -2.69
C VAL A 229 5.66 6.73 -2.68
N PRO A 230 5.32 7.57 -1.69
CA PRO A 230 3.97 8.09 -1.56
C PRO A 230 3.57 8.96 -2.75
N HIS A 231 2.41 8.67 -3.36
CA HIS A 231 1.80 9.46 -4.39
C HIS A 231 0.65 10.25 -3.80
N GLN A 232 0.90 11.51 -3.47
CA GLN A 232 -0.10 12.38 -2.87
C GLN A 232 -0.54 13.45 -3.86
N PRO A 233 -1.84 13.69 -3.99
CA PRO A 233 -2.32 14.90 -4.62
C PRO A 233 -1.96 16.10 -3.73
N SER A 234 -1.39 17.14 -4.34
CA SER A 234 -1.03 18.38 -3.64
C SER A 234 -2.23 19.27 -3.35
N GLU A 235 -3.32 19.12 -4.10
CA GLU A 235 -4.52 19.94 -4.03
C GLU A 235 -5.77 19.08 -3.81
N LYS A 236 -6.81 19.69 -3.24
CA LYS A 236 -8.13 19.06 -3.13
C LYS A 236 -8.72 18.81 -4.52
N LYS A 237 -9.15 17.58 -4.76
CA LYS A 237 -9.76 17.13 -6.01
C LYS A 237 -11.14 16.57 -5.74
N THR A 238 -12.04 16.71 -6.71
CA THR A 238 -13.37 16.10 -6.66
C THR A 238 -13.31 14.73 -7.31
N TYR A 239 -13.91 13.76 -6.66
CA TYR A 239 -13.99 12.38 -7.13
C TYR A 239 -15.43 11.92 -7.22
N HIS A 240 -15.80 11.33 -8.37
CA HIS A 240 -17.02 10.56 -8.55
C HIS A 240 -16.61 9.15 -8.93
N LEU A 241 -17.16 8.16 -8.24
CA LEU A 241 -16.77 6.76 -8.40
C LEU A 241 -17.99 5.88 -8.55
N LYS A 242 -18.00 5.09 -9.61
CA LYS A 242 -18.95 4.00 -9.86
C LYS A 242 -18.17 2.70 -9.92
N VAL A 243 -18.58 1.71 -9.11
CA VAL A 243 -17.93 0.38 -9.07
C VAL A 243 -18.94 -0.69 -9.38
N ASP A 244 -18.56 -1.60 -10.29
CA ASP A 244 -19.32 -2.77 -10.66
C ASP A 244 -18.50 -4.04 -10.37
N GLY A 245 -19.10 -5.08 -9.80
CA GLY A 245 -18.46 -6.37 -9.54
C GLY A 245 -18.13 -6.66 -8.08
N THR A 246 -18.25 -5.70 -7.16
CA THR A 246 -18.11 -5.94 -5.72
C THR A 246 -19.36 -5.50 -4.95
N ASN A 247 -19.83 -6.33 -4.05
CA ASN A 247 -21.05 -6.07 -3.27
C ASN A 247 -20.80 -5.18 -2.04
N LYS A 248 -19.59 -5.21 -1.48
CA LYS A 248 -19.25 -4.49 -0.26
C LYS A 248 -17.93 -3.76 -0.46
N LEU A 249 -18.02 -2.46 -0.68
CA LEU A 249 -16.88 -1.60 -0.88
C LEU A 249 -16.74 -0.62 0.28
N PHE A 250 -15.51 -0.47 0.75
CA PHE A 250 -15.10 0.57 1.68
C PHE A 250 -14.20 1.56 0.95
N THR A 251 -14.48 2.83 1.13
CA THR A 251 -13.73 3.95 0.52
C THR A 251 -13.81 5.17 1.43
N ASN A 252 -12.90 6.11 1.22
CA ASN A 252 -12.93 7.42 1.88
C ASN A 252 -13.95 8.40 1.28
N LEU A 253 -14.63 8.00 0.20
CA LEU A 253 -15.72 8.77 -0.39
C LEU A 253 -17.07 8.46 0.28
N SER A 254 -18.02 9.39 0.19
CA SER A 254 -19.38 9.22 0.68
C SER A 254 -20.26 8.58 -0.38
N LYS A 255 -21.16 7.68 0.01
CA LYS A 255 -22.13 7.08 -0.90
C LYS A 255 -23.26 8.07 -1.17
N ASN A 256 -23.59 8.31 -2.44
CA ASN A 256 -24.71 9.15 -2.84
C ASN A 256 -26.02 8.37 -2.98
N GLY A 257 -27.13 9.08 -3.28
CA GLY A 257 -28.46 8.48 -3.41
C GLY A 257 -28.58 7.43 -4.53
N ASP A 258 -27.74 7.50 -5.57
CA ASP A 258 -27.73 6.59 -6.71
C ASP A 258 -26.86 5.35 -6.48
N GLY A 259 -26.29 5.21 -5.28
CA GLY A 259 -25.44 4.09 -4.93
C GLY A 259 -23.99 4.20 -5.39
N ASN A 260 -23.63 5.29 -6.05
CA ASN A 260 -22.24 5.67 -6.38
C ASN A 260 -21.58 6.38 -5.20
N TRP A 261 -20.30 6.65 -5.31
CA TRP A 261 -19.53 7.37 -4.28
C TRP A 261 -19.01 8.70 -4.83
N GLU A 262 -19.00 9.70 -3.97
CA GLU A 262 -18.49 11.03 -4.31
C GLU A 262 -17.83 11.69 -3.11
N GLY A 263 -16.94 12.64 -3.37
CA GLY A 263 -16.28 13.40 -2.33
C GLY A 263 -15.15 14.29 -2.84
N VAL A 264 -14.61 15.06 -1.92
CA VAL A 264 -13.44 15.90 -2.15
C VAL A 264 -12.32 15.40 -1.25
N SER A 265 -11.16 15.11 -1.82
CA SER A 265 -9.99 14.65 -1.07
C SER A 265 -8.72 15.30 -1.57
N SER A 266 -7.82 15.63 -0.67
CA SER A 266 -6.42 16.00 -0.96
C SER A 266 -5.52 14.77 -1.02
N ASP A 267 -6.00 13.63 -0.51
CA ASP A 267 -5.21 12.42 -0.29
C ASP A 267 -5.55 11.31 -1.29
N GLY A 268 -6.33 11.65 -2.34
CA GLY A 268 -6.75 10.66 -3.34
C GLY A 268 -7.88 9.75 -2.87
N VAL A 269 -8.02 8.60 -3.51
CA VAL A 269 -9.10 7.63 -3.24
C VAL A 269 -8.51 6.28 -2.89
N SER A 270 -8.98 5.69 -1.80
CA SER A 270 -8.70 4.31 -1.42
C SER A 270 -9.93 3.44 -1.60
N LEU A 271 -9.74 2.24 -2.12
CA LEU A 271 -10.80 1.24 -2.30
C LEU A 271 -10.38 -0.07 -1.62
N LEU A 272 -11.25 -0.57 -0.75
CA LEU A 272 -11.05 -1.83 -0.06
C LEU A 272 -12.34 -2.67 -0.14
N SER A 273 -12.19 -3.93 -0.52
CA SER A 273 -13.26 -4.92 -0.52
C SER A 273 -12.66 -6.30 -0.26
N GLY A 274 -13.45 -7.23 0.27
CA GLY A 274 -13.01 -8.59 0.56
C GLY A 274 -13.64 -9.15 1.83
N GLN A 275 -12.90 -9.98 2.55
CA GLN A 275 -13.33 -10.62 3.80
C GLN A 275 -13.31 -9.63 4.98
N LEU A 276 -14.06 -8.53 4.84
CA LEU A 276 -14.07 -7.42 5.78
C LEU A 276 -15.41 -7.24 6.48
N SER A 277 -15.35 -6.93 7.76
CA SER A 277 -16.45 -6.42 8.60
C SER A 277 -16.21 -4.97 8.97
N SER A 278 -17.25 -4.29 9.46
CA SER A 278 -17.11 -2.95 10.02
C SER A 278 -17.99 -2.73 11.23
N LYS A 279 -17.49 -1.95 12.16
CA LYS A 279 -18.19 -1.48 13.36
C LYS A 279 -17.96 0.01 13.54
N VAL A 280 -18.97 0.73 13.97
CA VAL A 280 -18.81 2.11 14.44
C VAL A 280 -18.82 2.07 15.97
N ASP A 281 -17.79 2.64 16.58
CA ASP A 281 -17.65 2.73 18.02
C ASP A 281 -17.10 4.12 18.37
N ASP A 282 -17.79 4.82 19.26
CA ASP A 282 -17.45 6.18 19.69
C ASP A 282 -17.12 7.15 18.53
N GLY A 283 -17.93 7.10 17.45
CA GLY A 283 -17.80 7.97 16.28
C GLY A 283 -16.67 7.60 15.31
N VAL A 284 -15.90 6.55 15.59
CA VAL A 284 -14.89 6.01 14.68
C VAL A 284 -15.41 4.75 14.01
N ARG A 285 -15.27 4.67 12.69
CA ARG A 285 -15.54 3.45 11.91
C ARG A 285 -14.29 2.59 11.86
N TYR A 286 -14.38 1.39 12.37
CA TYR A 286 -13.36 0.36 12.26
C TYR A 286 -13.75 -0.59 11.12
N VAL A 287 -12.87 -0.80 10.16
CA VAL A 287 -13.00 -1.80 9.09
C VAL A 287 -11.89 -2.81 9.30
N TYR A 288 -12.25 -4.09 9.43
CA TYR A 288 -11.32 -5.13 9.85
C TYR A 288 -11.64 -6.47 9.22
N PRO A 289 -10.70 -7.41 9.15
CA PRO A 289 -10.95 -8.77 8.68
C PRO A 289 -12.06 -9.45 9.45
N ASN A 290 -12.94 -10.19 8.78
CA ASN A 290 -14.05 -10.93 9.40
C ASN A 290 -13.59 -11.83 10.54
N THR A 291 -12.39 -12.38 10.45
CA THR A 291 -11.77 -13.22 11.47
C THR A 291 -11.49 -12.47 12.78
N TRP A 292 -11.53 -11.13 12.80
CA TRP A 292 -11.30 -10.28 13.98
C TRP A 292 -12.58 -9.87 14.72
N GLU A 293 -13.73 -10.31 14.27
CA GLU A 293 -15.05 -9.94 14.83
C GLU A 293 -15.11 -10.06 16.36
N SER A 294 -14.53 -11.13 16.92
CA SER A 294 -14.52 -11.36 18.37
C SER A 294 -13.73 -10.29 19.14
N GLN A 295 -12.70 -9.71 18.55
CA GLN A 295 -11.86 -8.69 19.18
C GLN A 295 -12.57 -7.33 19.24
N PHE A 296 -13.35 -7.01 18.20
CA PHE A 296 -14.13 -5.78 18.15
C PHE A 296 -15.45 -5.85 18.92
N LYS A 297 -15.85 -7.02 19.43
CA LYS A 297 -16.98 -7.15 20.38
C LYS A 297 -16.68 -6.59 21.76
N GLN A 298 -15.42 -6.58 22.16
CA GLN A 298 -14.98 -6.01 23.43
C GLN A 298 -14.65 -4.52 23.30
N PRO A 299 -14.76 -3.72 24.37
CA PRO A 299 -14.25 -2.36 24.39
C PRO A 299 -12.76 -2.34 24.06
N ASN A 300 -12.36 -1.41 23.22
CA ASN A 300 -10.95 -1.23 22.87
C ASN A 300 -10.51 0.21 23.19
N ASN A 301 -9.21 0.37 23.43
CA ASN A 301 -8.60 1.67 23.74
C ASN A 301 -8.00 2.34 22.51
N ILE A 302 -8.31 1.86 21.29
CA ILE A 302 -7.68 2.32 20.05
C ILE A 302 -7.88 3.83 19.86
N LYS A 303 -9.11 4.31 19.99
CA LYS A 303 -9.42 5.74 19.83
C LYS A 303 -8.65 6.59 20.82
N LYS A 304 -8.64 6.19 22.09
CA LYS A 304 -7.89 6.91 23.14
C LYS A 304 -6.41 6.93 22.82
N TYR A 305 -5.84 5.79 22.49
CA TYR A 305 -4.43 5.68 22.11
C TYR A 305 -4.08 6.57 20.92
N LEU A 306 -4.87 6.51 19.84
CA LEU A 306 -4.66 7.37 18.66
C LEU A 306 -4.83 8.86 18.98
N SER A 307 -5.75 9.19 19.88
CA SER A 307 -5.92 10.58 20.37
C SER A 307 -4.69 11.05 21.12
N ASP A 308 -4.16 10.22 22.01
CA ASP A 308 -2.97 10.55 22.80
C ASP A 308 -1.74 10.70 21.89
N VAL A 309 -1.54 9.79 20.93
CA VAL A 309 -0.47 9.87 19.92
C VAL A 309 -0.64 11.12 19.05
N ALA A 310 -1.83 11.35 18.50
CA ALA A 310 -2.10 12.52 17.66
C ALA A 310 -1.88 13.83 18.39
N GLN A 311 -2.35 13.94 19.63
CA GLN A 311 -2.18 15.15 20.45
C GLN A 311 -0.70 15.43 20.77
N ALA A 312 0.06 14.38 21.07
CA ALA A 312 1.48 14.51 21.33
C ALA A 312 2.26 14.95 20.09
N MET A 313 1.99 14.30 18.95
CA MET A 313 2.59 14.66 17.66
C MET A 313 2.22 16.10 17.25
N LYS A 314 0.95 16.48 17.35
CA LYS A 314 0.49 17.83 17.04
C LYS A 314 1.22 18.89 17.84
N THR A 315 1.40 18.66 19.13
CA THR A 315 2.07 19.60 20.03
C THR A 315 3.57 19.69 19.76
N THR A 316 4.22 18.54 19.55
CA THR A 316 5.70 18.48 19.42
C THR A 316 6.16 18.76 18.00
N LEU A 317 5.45 18.21 17.01
CA LEU A 317 5.85 18.26 15.61
C LEU A 317 5.17 19.41 14.84
N LYS A 318 4.27 20.16 15.49
CA LYS A 318 3.50 21.28 14.89
C LYS A 318 2.70 20.84 13.65
N ASP A 319 2.17 19.63 13.67
CA ASP A 319 1.28 19.14 12.61
C ASP A 319 -0.18 19.48 12.95
N ASP A 320 -0.59 20.70 12.66
CA ASP A 320 -1.93 21.20 12.97
C ASP A 320 -3.06 20.48 12.24
N ASN A 321 -2.75 19.78 11.15
CA ASN A 321 -3.71 19.01 10.35
C ASN A 321 -3.95 17.60 10.90
N LEU A 322 -3.10 17.13 11.81
CA LEU A 322 -3.23 15.79 12.37
C LEU A 322 -4.50 15.66 13.22
N LYS A 323 -5.33 14.70 12.89
CA LYS A 323 -6.58 14.38 13.59
C LYS A 323 -6.67 12.88 13.84
N VAL A 324 -7.44 12.51 14.84
CA VAL A 324 -7.88 11.11 14.96
C VAL A 324 -8.78 10.82 13.76
N PRO A 325 -8.49 9.79 12.97
CA PRO A 325 -9.25 9.50 11.77
C PRO A 325 -10.67 9.01 12.11
N HIS A 326 -11.64 9.42 11.29
CA HIS A 326 -13.01 8.93 11.41
C HIS A 326 -13.16 7.48 10.94
N THR A 327 -12.21 6.98 10.16
CA THR A 327 -12.20 5.60 9.66
C THR A 327 -10.80 5.01 9.79
N ILE A 328 -10.75 3.79 10.33
CA ILE A 328 -9.53 3.01 10.45
C ILE A 328 -9.75 1.69 9.70
N TYR A 329 -8.88 1.44 8.73
CA TYR A 329 -8.85 0.21 7.95
C TYR A 329 -7.72 -0.68 8.45
N PHE A 330 -8.05 -1.81 9.05
CA PHE A 330 -7.06 -2.84 9.40
C PHE A 330 -6.89 -3.76 8.21
N VAL A 331 -5.70 -3.78 7.66
CA VAL A 331 -5.37 -4.60 6.49
C VAL A 331 -4.18 -5.51 6.80
N PRO A 332 -4.17 -6.73 6.27
CA PRO A 332 -2.98 -7.55 6.36
C PRO A 332 -1.83 -6.81 5.68
N ASN A 333 -0.71 -6.73 6.37
CA ASN A 333 0.52 -6.27 5.76
C ASN A 333 0.89 -7.32 4.71
N GLN A 334 0.55 -7.04 3.47
CA GLN A 334 0.95 -7.85 2.34
C GLN A 334 2.47 -7.83 2.39
N ASN A 335 3.13 -8.97 2.36
CA ASN A 335 4.57 -9.09 2.45
C ASN A 335 5.25 -8.22 1.38
N ILE A 336 5.32 -6.93 1.62
CA ILE A 336 6.24 -6.07 0.91
C ILE A 336 7.59 -6.47 1.47
N ALA A 337 8.16 -7.49 0.89
CA ALA A 337 9.43 -8.14 1.19
C ALA A 337 9.77 -8.18 2.70
N ASP A 338 10.15 -9.32 3.19
CA ASP A 338 10.62 -9.51 4.55
C ASP A 338 11.50 -8.33 4.99
N GLY A 339 10.96 -7.36 5.70
CA GLY A 339 11.78 -6.31 6.25
C GLY A 339 11.26 -4.89 6.28
N VAL A 340 10.14 -4.53 5.64
CA VAL A 340 9.60 -3.18 5.86
C VAL A 340 8.79 -3.17 7.16
N PRO A 341 9.34 -2.67 8.27
CA PRO A 341 8.70 -2.79 9.57
C PRO A 341 7.34 -2.10 9.63
N TYR A 342 7.03 -1.20 8.69
CA TYR A 342 5.81 -0.38 8.70
C TYR A 342 5.06 -0.37 7.38
N GLY A 343 5.40 -1.25 6.45
CA GLY A 343 4.73 -1.37 5.16
C GLY A 343 3.22 -1.54 5.30
N GLY A 344 2.46 -0.84 4.48
CA GLY A 344 1.01 -0.90 4.46
C GLY A 344 0.30 0.02 5.46
N THR A 345 0.98 0.64 6.42
CA THR A 345 0.37 1.65 7.29
C THR A 345 0.47 3.02 6.65
N TRP A 346 -0.66 3.76 6.65
CA TRP A 346 -0.77 5.08 6.05
C TRP A 346 -1.73 5.95 6.84
N TRP A 347 -1.26 7.03 7.43
CA TRP A 347 -2.06 7.95 8.21
C TRP A 347 -2.17 9.30 7.51
N ASN A 348 -3.28 9.54 6.86
CA ASN A 348 -3.60 10.83 6.26
C ASN A 348 -4.54 11.68 7.13
N ASN A 349 -5.10 12.74 6.57
CA ASN A 349 -5.98 13.65 7.33
C ASN A 349 -7.38 13.08 7.57
N ASP A 350 -7.84 12.15 6.76
CA ASP A 350 -9.23 11.66 6.74
C ASP A 350 -9.38 10.27 7.33
N TYR A 351 -8.38 9.40 7.14
CA TYR A 351 -8.44 8.00 7.57
C TYR A 351 -7.06 7.41 7.85
N LEU A 352 -7.04 6.28 8.50
CA LEU A 352 -5.85 5.47 8.75
C LEU A 352 -6.01 4.11 8.08
N ILE A 353 -5.09 3.73 7.20
CA ILE A 353 -4.85 2.34 6.86
C ILE A 353 -3.79 1.83 7.84
N TRP A 354 -4.13 0.81 8.60
CA TRP A 354 -3.24 0.22 9.59
C TRP A 354 -2.85 -1.19 9.15
N GLY A 355 -1.63 -1.31 8.65
CA GLY A 355 -1.04 -2.59 8.26
C GLY A 355 -0.61 -3.40 9.46
N PHE A 356 -0.85 -4.69 9.44
CA PHE A 356 -0.42 -5.63 10.48
C PHE A 356 0.12 -6.91 9.86
N ASN A 357 1.09 -7.53 10.53
CA ASN A 357 1.67 -8.77 10.06
C ASN A 357 0.66 -9.92 10.24
N GLN A 358 0.40 -10.67 9.19
CA GLN A 358 -0.51 -11.83 9.24
C GLN A 358 -0.02 -12.94 10.17
N ARG A 359 1.30 -13.08 10.38
CA ARG A 359 1.86 -14.10 11.27
C ARG A 359 1.57 -13.84 12.74
N ASP A 360 1.40 -12.58 13.11
CA ASP A 360 1.14 -12.17 14.50
C ASP A 360 -0.35 -12.22 14.85
N TYR A 361 -1.16 -12.65 13.91
CA TYR A 361 -2.59 -12.81 13.98
C TYR A 361 -2.96 -14.30 14.11
N PRO A 362 -3.93 -14.74 14.85
CA PRO A 362 -4.96 -14.15 15.75
C PRO A 362 -4.69 -14.38 17.25
N THR A 363 -3.47 -14.71 17.64
CA THR A 363 -3.16 -15.20 19.00
C THR A 363 -2.98 -14.09 20.04
N HIS A 364 -2.79 -12.84 19.58
CA HIS A 364 -2.57 -11.71 20.46
C HIS A 364 -3.71 -10.70 20.38
N PRO A 365 -4.30 -10.30 21.48
CA PRO A 365 -5.22 -9.16 21.52
C PRO A 365 -4.41 -7.88 21.29
N PHE A 366 -4.21 -7.49 20.02
CA PHE A 366 -3.42 -6.33 19.57
C PHE A 366 -3.76 -5.03 20.27
N PHE A 367 -4.95 -4.93 20.84
CA PHE A 367 -5.46 -3.74 21.46
C PHE A 367 -5.29 -3.73 22.98
N ARG A 368 -4.53 -4.66 23.54
CA ARG A 368 -4.10 -4.57 24.93
C ARG A 368 -2.95 -3.58 25.03
N THR A 369 -2.95 -2.80 26.10
CA THR A 369 -1.94 -1.76 26.35
C THR A 369 -0.49 -2.22 26.22
N GLY A 370 -0.21 -3.51 26.48
CA GLY A 370 1.13 -4.09 26.36
C GLY A 370 1.70 -4.17 24.92
N TYR A 371 0.88 -4.05 23.89
CA TYR A 371 1.35 -4.11 22.49
C TYR A 371 1.21 -2.79 21.76
N LEU A 372 0.46 -1.83 22.29
CA LEU A 372 0.24 -0.55 21.60
C LEU A 372 1.54 0.24 21.43
N GLY A 373 2.49 0.07 22.34
CA GLY A 373 3.81 0.70 22.25
C GLY A 373 4.57 0.35 20.97
N ASP A 374 4.47 -0.89 20.51
CA ASP A 374 5.15 -1.36 19.30
C ASP A 374 4.60 -0.72 18.03
N PHE A 375 3.36 -0.24 18.06
CA PHE A 375 2.73 0.44 16.92
C PHE A 375 3.02 1.95 16.88
N THR A 376 3.49 2.55 17.95
CA THR A 376 3.75 3.99 18.00
C THR A 376 4.74 4.44 16.92
N PRO A 377 5.91 3.82 16.73
CA PRO A 377 6.81 4.16 15.64
C PRO A 377 6.20 3.99 14.25
N GLN A 378 5.39 2.94 14.05
CA GLN A 378 4.70 2.68 12.79
C GLN A 378 3.74 3.81 12.43
N LEU A 379 2.97 4.32 13.39
CA LEU A 379 2.03 5.41 13.18
C LEU A 379 2.76 6.74 12.93
N ILE A 380 3.86 6.98 13.64
CA ILE A 380 4.70 8.17 13.43
C ILE A 380 5.31 8.12 12.04
N PHE A 381 5.86 6.99 11.63
CA PHE A 381 6.44 6.79 10.29
C PHE A 381 5.40 7.04 9.19
N ALA A 382 4.23 6.41 9.31
CA ALA A 382 3.15 6.58 8.36
C ALA A 382 2.70 8.04 8.21
N ARG A 383 2.76 8.82 9.29
CA ARG A 383 2.44 10.24 9.26
C ARG A 383 3.58 11.09 8.73
N THR A 384 4.81 10.81 9.10
CA THR A 384 5.98 11.54 8.59
C THR A 384 6.16 11.34 7.09
N GLU A 385 5.95 10.15 6.57
CA GLU A 385 5.91 9.91 5.12
C GLU A 385 4.83 10.75 4.44
N HIS A 386 3.65 10.85 5.04
CA HIS A 386 2.55 11.63 4.48
C HIS A 386 2.91 13.11 4.32
N VAL A 387 3.66 13.69 5.25
CA VAL A 387 4.00 15.12 5.23
C VAL A 387 5.39 15.42 4.65
N SER A 388 6.22 14.40 4.42
CA SER A 388 7.56 14.55 3.88
C SER A 388 7.54 14.96 2.41
N LYS A 389 8.37 15.93 2.05
CA LYS A 389 8.55 16.38 0.67
C LYS A 389 9.62 15.61 -0.08
N GLN A 390 10.52 14.96 0.64
CA GLN A 390 11.59 14.16 0.08
C GLN A 390 11.59 12.79 0.77
N ASP A 391 11.69 11.75 -0.02
CA ASP A 391 11.76 10.41 0.51
C ASP A 391 13.17 10.11 0.99
N ASP A 392 13.31 9.92 2.30
CA ASP A 392 14.53 9.41 2.93
C ASP A 392 14.12 8.41 4.00
N PHE A 393 14.00 7.18 3.56
CA PHE A 393 13.55 6.09 4.40
C PHE A 393 14.35 5.98 5.70
N THR A 394 15.68 5.99 5.61
CA THR A 394 16.55 5.81 6.77
C THR A 394 16.38 6.94 7.78
N PHE A 395 16.33 8.18 7.30
CA PHE A 395 16.14 9.36 8.14
C PHE A 395 14.79 9.36 8.86
N ASN A 396 13.73 9.00 8.12
CA ASN A 396 12.36 8.95 8.62
C ASN A 396 12.13 7.80 9.60
N ILE A 397 12.68 6.61 9.32
CA ILE A 397 12.46 5.44 10.17
C ILE A 397 13.21 5.56 11.50
N LEU A 398 14.44 6.10 11.48
CA LEU A 398 15.18 6.40 12.70
C LEU A 398 14.43 7.41 13.56
N PHE A 399 14.00 8.53 12.96
CA PHE A 399 13.18 9.51 13.67
C PHE A 399 11.96 8.85 14.32
N SER A 400 11.24 8.04 13.58
CA SER A 400 9.99 7.43 14.03
C SER A 400 10.20 6.48 15.21
N ASN A 401 11.30 5.73 15.21
CA ASN A 401 11.64 4.84 16.33
C ASN A 401 12.10 5.61 17.56
N PHE A 402 12.99 6.59 17.41
CA PHE A 402 13.47 7.40 18.54
C PHE A 402 12.35 8.23 19.16
N TYR A 403 11.58 8.92 18.34
CA TYR A 403 10.46 9.71 18.81
C TYR A 403 9.34 8.83 19.38
N GLY A 404 9.08 7.65 18.76
CA GLY A 404 8.15 6.65 19.27
C GLY A 404 8.51 6.16 20.67
N ARG A 405 9.79 5.88 20.90
CA ARG A 405 10.30 5.53 22.24
C ARG A 405 10.04 6.62 23.27
N ALA A 406 10.32 7.87 22.92
CA ALA A 406 10.08 9.01 23.81
C ALA A 406 8.59 9.22 24.09
N LEU A 407 7.75 9.03 23.07
CA LEU A 407 6.30 9.13 23.19
C LEU A 407 5.73 8.00 24.06
N ASN A 408 6.16 6.76 23.84
CA ASN A 408 5.78 5.63 24.68
C ASN A 408 6.12 5.86 26.14
N ASN A 409 7.33 6.39 26.42
CA ASN A 409 7.70 6.76 27.79
C ASN A 409 6.73 7.78 28.39
N THR A 410 6.30 8.77 27.62
CA THR A 410 5.31 9.77 28.07
C THR A 410 3.91 9.17 28.29
N LEU A 411 3.54 8.21 27.47
CA LEU A 411 2.22 7.54 27.53
C LEU A 411 2.21 6.32 28.47
N ASN A 412 3.31 6.01 29.14
CA ASN A 412 3.52 4.82 29.98
C ASN A 412 3.24 3.51 29.19
N LEU A 413 3.71 3.44 27.95
CA LEU A 413 3.63 2.26 27.10
C LEU A 413 4.98 1.50 27.09
N PRO A 414 5.00 0.18 26.86
CA PRO A 414 6.23 -0.59 26.72
C PRO A 414 7.09 -0.12 25.53
N ASN A 415 8.40 -0.29 25.66
CA ASN A 415 9.38 0.08 24.63
C ASN A 415 10.23 -1.10 24.11
N ASP A 416 10.00 -2.32 24.59
CA ASP A 416 10.86 -3.47 24.29
C ASP A 416 11.01 -3.72 22.79
N GLY A 417 9.91 -3.71 22.03
CA GLY A 417 9.95 -3.88 20.59
C GLY A 417 10.59 -2.69 19.87
N VAL A 418 10.42 -1.48 20.38
CA VAL A 418 11.02 -0.25 19.81
C VAL A 418 12.52 -0.24 20.01
N GLU A 419 13.00 -0.64 21.20
CA GLU A 419 14.44 -0.73 21.48
C GLU A 419 15.13 -1.77 20.60
N MET A 420 14.51 -2.96 20.44
CA MET A 420 15.01 -3.97 19.52
C MET A 420 15.05 -3.48 18.06
N ALA A 421 14.06 -2.71 17.62
CA ALA A 421 14.04 -2.12 16.29
C ALA A 421 15.15 -1.08 16.09
N ILE A 422 15.44 -0.25 17.12
CA ILE A 422 16.53 0.72 17.09
C ILE A 422 17.88 0.00 16.98
N ASP A 423 18.11 -1.07 17.75
CA ASP A 423 19.35 -1.84 17.69
C ASP A 423 19.57 -2.43 16.29
N THR A 424 18.53 -3.01 15.70
CA THR A 424 18.59 -3.54 14.33
C THR A 424 18.91 -2.45 13.30
N LEU A 425 18.31 -1.27 13.43
CA LEU A 425 18.59 -0.13 12.55
C LEU A 425 20.02 0.36 12.72
N PHE A 426 20.57 0.33 13.92
CA PHE A 426 21.95 0.72 14.15
C PHE A 426 22.97 -0.27 13.56
N GLU A 427 22.69 -1.55 13.57
CA GLU A 427 23.54 -2.54 12.91
C GLU A 427 23.64 -2.22 11.40
N SER A 428 22.52 -1.85 10.80
CA SER A 428 22.45 -1.55 9.38
C SER A 428 23.02 -0.19 8.97
N LEU A 429 23.06 0.81 9.88
CA LEU A 429 23.65 2.13 9.60
C LEU A 429 25.15 2.08 9.32
N GLY A 430 25.86 1.12 9.90
CA GLY A 430 27.30 0.96 9.68
C GLY A 430 27.69 0.58 8.26
N ASP A 431 26.78 -0.04 7.53
CA ASP A 431 26.96 -0.52 6.16
C ASP A 431 26.36 0.43 5.11
N SER A 432 25.74 1.53 5.55
CA SER A 432 25.05 2.47 4.66
C SER A 432 25.95 3.64 4.27
N SER A 433 26.11 3.87 2.96
CA SER A 433 26.55 5.16 2.43
C SER A 433 25.39 6.16 2.60
N LEU A 434 25.34 6.84 3.73
CA LEU A 434 24.57 8.06 3.86
C LEU A 434 25.26 9.06 2.94
N ASP A 435 24.58 9.81 2.12
CA ASP A 435 25.13 10.79 1.14
C ASP A 435 26.67 10.93 1.10
N ASP A 436 27.28 11.02 -0.05
CA ASP A 436 28.74 10.86 -0.37
C ASP A 436 29.76 11.60 0.52
N ASN A 437 29.33 12.37 1.53
CA ASN A 437 30.18 13.20 2.39
C ASN A 437 29.94 13.03 3.89
N ILE A 438 29.22 12.00 4.34
CA ILE A 438 28.83 11.84 5.73
C ILE A 438 29.43 10.57 6.31
N ASP A 439 30.11 10.71 7.45
CA ASP A 439 30.59 9.59 8.23
C ASP A 439 29.40 8.94 8.98
N ALA A 440 28.84 7.87 8.40
CA ALA A 440 27.76 7.10 9.00
C ALA A 440 28.12 6.55 10.38
N LEU A 441 29.39 6.25 10.61
CA LEU A 441 29.87 5.76 11.90
C LEU A 441 29.82 6.86 12.96
N GLU A 442 30.17 8.09 12.61
CA GLU A 442 30.08 9.23 13.52
C GLU A 442 28.64 9.49 13.94
N ILE A 443 27.70 9.54 12.98
CA ILE A 443 26.25 9.71 13.27
C ILE A 443 25.75 8.59 14.19
N LYS A 444 26.11 7.35 13.89
CA LYS A 444 25.77 6.20 14.72
C LYS A 444 26.27 6.36 16.16
N GLN A 445 27.50 6.83 16.34
CA GLN A 445 28.07 7.09 17.67
C GLN A 445 27.31 8.20 18.40
N GLN A 446 26.99 9.31 17.73
CA GLN A 446 26.27 10.41 18.34
C GLN A 446 24.83 10.00 18.72
N LEU A 447 24.12 9.28 17.86
CA LEU A 447 22.80 8.74 18.15
C LEU A 447 22.81 7.75 19.31
N ASN A 448 23.81 6.85 19.39
CA ASN A 448 23.99 5.92 20.50
C ASN A 448 24.26 6.62 21.84
N THR A 449 25.07 7.66 21.82
CA THR A 449 25.34 8.46 23.00
C THR A 449 24.07 9.16 23.48
N TRP A 450 23.36 9.79 22.56
CA TRP A 450 22.12 10.50 22.87
C TRP A 450 21.00 9.56 23.33
N LEU A 451 20.90 8.37 22.75
CA LEU A 451 19.90 7.35 23.14
C LEU A 451 19.97 6.97 24.62
N ARG A 452 21.17 7.01 25.21
CA ARG A 452 21.41 6.71 26.63
C ARG A 452 21.10 7.89 27.57
N SER A 453 20.86 9.07 27.01
CA SER A 453 20.54 10.27 27.79
C SER A 453 19.06 10.28 28.20
N LYS A 454 18.74 10.98 29.30
CA LYS A 454 17.36 11.23 29.71
C LYS A 454 16.61 12.10 28.73
N GLU A 455 17.32 12.96 27.99
CA GLU A 455 16.71 13.85 26.99
C GLU A 455 16.17 13.09 25.80
N SER A 456 16.73 11.94 25.45
CA SER A 456 16.19 11.06 24.40
C SER A 456 14.80 10.49 24.71
N LEU A 457 14.43 10.44 25.99
CA LEU A 457 13.09 10.02 26.44
C LEU A 457 12.11 11.19 26.57
N ASN A 458 12.56 12.42 26.35
CA ASN A 458 11.74 13.61 26.41
C ASN A 458 11.18 13.93 25.02
N GLN A 459 9.91 13.61 24.76
CA GLN A 459 9.25 13.91 23.48
C GLN A 459 9.31 15.39 23.08
N LYS A 460 9.53 16.32 24.01
CA LYS A 460 9.61 17.76 23.76
C LYS A 460 11.03 18.24 23.45
N SER A 461 12.01 17.35 23.41
CA SER A 461 13.40 17.66 23.11
C SER A 461 13.52 18.52 21.83
N PRO A 462 14.40 19.53 21.83
CA PRO A 462 14.70 20.32 20.65
C PRO A 462 15.24 19.46 19.50
N VAL A 463 15.90 18.33 19.79
CA VAL A 463 16.36 17.37 18.77
C VAL A 463 15.20 16.87 17.92
N TYR A 464 14.13 16.38 18.53
CA TYR A 464 12.98 15.89 17.79
C TYR A 464 12.29 16.97 16.95
N LYS A 465 12.18 18.20 17.49
CA LYS A 465 11.60 19.32 16.75
C LYS A 465 12.42 19.67 15.51
N LYS A 466 13.74 19.72 15.67
CA LYS A 466 14.65 20.01 14.56
C LYS A 466 14.68 18.88 13.55
N TRP A 467 14.73 17.62 14.01
CA TRP A 467 14.72 16.44 13.14
C TRP A 467 13.45 16.40 12.31
N ASN A 468 12.26 16.58 12.90
CA ASN A 468 11.01 16.69 12.17
C ASN A 468 10.99 17.85 11.18
N SER A 469 11.55 19.01 11.54
CA SER A 469 11.68 20.14 10.62
C SER A 469 12.51 19.79 9.39
N LEU A 470 13.56 18.98 9.54
CA LEU A 470 14.38 18.49 8.42
C LEU A 470 13.66 17.46 7.56
N ILE A 471 12.71 16.70 8.12
CA ILE A 471 11.83 15.80 7.35
C ILE A 471 10.85 16.63 6.49
N GLN A 472 10.24 17.66 7.07
CA GLN A 472 9.25 18.50 6.37
C GLN A 472 9.91 19.44 5.34
N HIS A 473 11.13 19.91 5.63
CA HIS A 473 11.88 20.86 4.82
C HIS A 473 13.32 20.33 4.62
N PRO A 474 13.47 19.27 3.79
CA PRO A 474 14.75 18.61 3.62
C PRO A 474 15.77 19.54 2.96
N THR A 475 17.02 19.43 3.41
CA THR A 475 18.18 20.08 2.82
C THR A 475 19.21 19.03 2.42
N SER A 476 20.11 19.35 1.51
CA SER A 476 21.21 18.46 1.14
C SER A 476 22.19 18.17 2.31
N GLN A 477 22.08 18.89 3.43
CA GLN A 477 22.91 18.75 4.63
C GLN A 477 22.13 18.31 5.86
N LYS A 478 20.98 17.65 5.69
CA LYS A 478 20.10 17.25 6.81
C LYS A 478 20.80 16.35 7.82
N TRP A 479 21.61 15.41 7.36
CA TRP A 479 22.38 14.51 8.22
C TRP A 479 23.47 15.26 9.00
N ASN A 480 24.23 16.14 8.35
CA ASN A 480 25.23 16.99 9.02
C ASN A 480 24.58 17.88 10.08
N THR A 481 23.43 18.49 9.74
CA THR A 481 22.67 19.33 10.68
C THR A 481 22.20 18.52 11.89
N LEU A 482 21.74 17.30 11.70
CA LEU A 482 21.36 16.40 12.79
C LEU A 482 22.58 16.01 13.64
N ASN A 483 23.70 15.67 13.01
CA ASN A 483 24.93 15.30 13.68
C ASN A 483 25.46 16.42 14.58
N ASP A 484 25.49 17.64 14.07
CA ASP A 484 25.93 18.81 14.82
C ASP A 484 25.04 19.09 16.06
N LEU A 485 23.72 18.95 15.86
CA LEU A 485 22.76 19.08 16.95
C LEU A 485 22.96 18.01 18.02
N LEU A 486 23.20 16.76 17.62
CA LEU A 486 23.46 15.67 18.56
C LEU A 486 24.78 15.88 19.33
N LYS A 487 25.83 16.38 18.67
CA LYS A 487 27.10 16.74 19.34
C LYS A 487 26.88 17.81 20.41
N GLU A 488 26.09 18.84 20.08
CA GLU A 488 25.77 19.91 21.06
C GLU A 488 24.99 19.33 22.24
N GLU A 489 23.98 18.50 22.02
CA GLU A 489 23.20 17.89 23.12
C GLU A 489 24.00 16.89 23.94
N ASN A 490 24.88 16.10 23.32
CA ASN A 490 25.73 15.13 24.01
C ASN A 490 26.83 15.78 24.82
N SER A 491 27.14 17.07 24.61
CA SER A 491 28.14 17.84 25.37
C SER A 491 27.57 18.50 26.63
N LYS A 492 26.23 18.53 26.77
CA LYS A 492 25.54 19.07 27.97
C LYS A 492 25.48 18.05 29.10
#